data_f0205b595a78a3f6189dd68803f39d40
#
_entry.id   f0205b595a78a3f6189dd68803f39d40
#
_cell.length_a   1.000
_cell.length_b   1.000
_cell.length_c   1.000
_cell.angle_alpha   90.00
_cell.angle_beta   90.00
_cell.angle_gamma   90.00
#
_symmetry.space_group_name_H-M   'P 1'
#
loop_
_entity.id
_entity.type
_entity.pdbx_description
1 polymer ?
#
loop_
_entity_poly.entity_id
_entity_poly.type
_entity_poly.pdbx_seq_one_letter_code
_entity_poly.pdbx_strand_id
1 'polypeptide(L)'
;MTERNVMNKVYFPLTIDSLEKDLKELGVKDGMTLIVHTSLSSLGWVCGGAEALILALIRAVGEEGTIVMPAQSASNSEPADWMNPPVPEEWWPIIRENMPAFCCDTTPTRGMGVVAELFRTFPGVVRSYHPMYSFAAWGKHKYFITNDHSIENGFGENSPLGKIYKLDGKILMLGVGHDSNTSFHLSEHASTKKERSEKSAALIENGERVWKTYTEIDYDSDCFDQIGFQFENKEHFRRMKIGAAICKLFNQRDLVDFGRRWYEERSN
;
A
#
# COMPACT_ATOMS: atom_id res chain seq x y z
N MET A 1 -2.92 -20.92 -1.07
CA MET A 1 -2.09 -21.53 -2.13
C MET A 1 -0.98 -22.29 -1.44
N THR A 2 -0.70 -23.56 -1.81
CA THR A 2 0.36 -24.37 -1.18
C THR A 2 1.73 -23.98 -1.76
N GLU A 3 2.82 -24.19 -0.99
CA GLU A 3 4.18 -23.92 -1.46
C GLU A 3 4.52 -24.72 -2.75
N ARG A 4 4.08 -25.98 -2.82
CA ARG A 4 4.20 -26.79 -4.05
C ARG A 4 3.58 -26.12 -5.28
N ASN A 5 2.42 -25.46 -5.12
CA ASN A 5 1.77 -24.74 -6.22
C ASN A 5 2.58 -23.52 -6.66
N VAL A 6 3.28 -22.87 -5.73
CA VAL A 6 4.17 -21.74 -6.03
C VAL A 6 5.42 -22.20 -6.76
N MET A 7 6.04 -23.30 -6.32
CA MET A 7 7.22 -23.89 -7.00
C MET A 7 6.92 -24.28 -8.45
N ASN A 8 5.77 -24.86 -8.71
CA ASN A 8 5.38 -25.30 -10.06
C ASN A 8 5.12 -24.16 -11.06
N LYS A 9 5.13 -22.89 -10.62
CA LYS A 9 4.92 -21.73 -11.50
C LYS A 9 6.17 -21.32 -12.28
N VAL A 10 7.35 -21.68 -11.81
CA VAL A 10 8.63 -21.29 -12.40
C VAL A 10 9.52 -22.48 -12.63
N TYR A 11 10.34 -22.45 -13.67
CA TYR A 11 11.28 -23.52 -13.99
C TYR A 11 12.56 -23.44 -13.14
N PHE A 12 13.00 -22.21 -12.82
CA PHE A 12 14.11 -21.93 -11.92
C PHE A 12 13.65 -21.01 -10.79
N PRO A 13 14.25 -21.11 -9.58
CA PRO A 13 13.95 -20.20 -8.51
C PRO A 13 14.35 -18.76 -8.89
N LEU A 14 13.54 -17.81 -8.47
CA LEU A 14 13.93 -16.40 -8.47
C LEU A 14 14.93 -16.16 -7.34
N THR A 15 15.94 -15.32 -7.59
CA THR A 15 16.98 -14.95 -6.62
C THR A 15 17.02 -13.43 -6.48
N ILE A 16 17.73 -12.93 -5.48
CA ILE A 16 17.95 -11.47 -5.30
C ILE A 16 18.51 -10.88 -6.60
N ASP A 17 19.54 -11.49 -7.18
CA ASP A 17 20.22 -10.98 -8.37
C ASP A 17 19.31 -11.01 -9.62
N SER A 18 18.53 -12.09 -9.79
CA SER A 18 17.59 -12.17 -10.92
C SER A 18 16.45 -11.16 -10.77
N LEU A 19 15.91 -10.97 -9.55
CA LEU A 19 14.88 -10.00 -9.27
C LEU A 19 15.37 -8.56 -9.46
N GLU A 20 16.58 -8.24 -8.98
CA GLU A 20 17.19 -6.91 -9.19
C GLU A 20 17.34 -6.61 -10.68
N LYS A 21 17.88 -7.59 -11.46
CA LYS A 21 18.03 -7.46 -12.91
C LYS A 21 16.68 -7.21 -13.58
N ASP A 22 15.68 -8.04 -13.27
CA ASP A 22 14.35 -7.94 -13.87
C ASP A 22 13.65 -6.60 -13.51
N LEU A 23 13.81 -6.13 -12.27
CA LEU A 23 13.30 -4.83 -11.83
C LEU A 23 13.93 -3.67 -12.62
N LYS A 24 15.25 -3.71 -12.84
CA LYS A 24 15.96 -2.72 -13.67
C LYS A 24 15.53 -2.78 -15.13
N GLU A 25 15.31 -3.97 -15.67
CA GLU A 25 14.81 -4.16 -17.03
C GLU A 25 13.36 -3.66 -17.17
N LEU A 26 12.49 -3.87 -16.18
CA LEU A 26 11.16 -3.28 -16.12
C LEU A 26 11.22 -1.75 -16.10
N GLY A 27 12.34 -1.16 -15.67
CA GLY A 27 12.58 0.27 -15.71
C GLY A 27 12.75 0.94 -14.36
N VAL A 28 12.89 0.17 -13.28
CA VAL A 28 13.31 0.71 -11.99
C VAL A 28 14.74 1.25 -12.11
N LYS A 29 14.97 2.45 -11.60
CA LYS A 29 16.28 3.13 -11.66
C LYS A 29 16.70 3.57 -10.27
N ASP A 30 17.99 3.74 -10.13
CA ASP A 30 18.59 4.36 -8.96
C ASP A 30 17.97 5.73 -8.66
N GLY A 31 17.74 6.02 -7.38
CA GLY A 31 17.13 7.26 -6.92
C GLY A 31 15.60 7.34 -7.04
N MET A 32 14.91 6.34 -7.62
CA MET A 32 13.45 6.38 -7.74
C MET A 32 12.76 6.28 -6.38
N THR A 33 11.63 6.99 -6.24
CA THR A 33 10.64 6.78 -5.20
C THR A 33 9.56 5.83 -5.72
N LEU A 34 9.42 4.67 -5.09
CA LEU A 34 8.47 3.62 -5.47
C LEU A 34 7.41 3.40 -4.40
N ILE A 35 6.13 3.38 -4.79
CA ILE A 35 5.11 2.69 -4.00
C ILE A 35 4.92 1.29 -4.59
N VAL A 36 5.06 0.26 -3.75
CA VAL A 36 5.11 -1.14 -4.19
C VAL A 36 3.90 -1.91 -3.69
N HIS A 37 3.21 -2.56 -4.63
CA HIS A 37 2.17 -3.55 -4.36
C HIS A 37 2.62 -4.89 -4.90
N THR A 38 2.51 -5.95 -4.10
CA THR A 38 3.07 -7.25 -4.49
C THR A 38 2.28 -8.44 -3.99
N SER A 39 2.21 -9.46 -4.83
CA SER A 39 1.81 -10.82 -4.48
C SER A 39 3.01 -11.76 -4.68
N LEU A 40 3.74 -12.06 -3.61
CA LEU A 40 4.94 -12.91 -3.68
C LEU A 40 4.64 -14.25 -4.34
N SER A 41 3.53 -14.88 -3.98
CA SER A 41 3.13 -16.17 -4.53
C SER A 41 2.77 -16.14 -6.02
N SER A 42 2.46 -14.96 -6.57
CA SER A 42 2.19 -14.79 -8.02
C SER A 42 3.47 -14.78 -8.84
N LEU A 43 4.59 -14.30 -8.28
CA LEU A 43 5.90 -14.32 -8.93
C LEU A 43 6.42 -15.74 -9.14
N GLY A 44 6.02 -16.68 -8.31
CA GLY A 44 6.57 -18.03 -8.24
C GLY A 44 7.49 -18.19 -7.03
N TRP A 45 8.31 -19.24 -7.03
CA TRP A 45 9.18 -19.52 -5.88
C TRP A 45 10.42 -18.61 -5.87
N VAL A 46 10.60 -17.92 -4.75
CA VAL A 46 11.71 -16.99 -4.52
C VAL A 46 12.62 -17.55 -3.45
N CYS A 47 13.89 -17.73 -3.76
CA CYS A 47 14.92 -18.15 -2.80
C CYS A 47 15.12 -17.04 -1.76
N GLY A 48 14.81 -17.32 -0.49
CA GLY A 48 14.78 -16.33 0.58
C GLY A 48 13.45 -15.56 0.70
N GLY A 49 12.46 -15.87 -0.14
CA GLY A 49 11.07 -15.39 0.03
C GLY A 49 10.93 -13.88 0.02
N ALA A 50 10.16 -13.35 0.98
CA ALA A 50 9.87 -11.92 1.09
C ALA A 50 11.12 -11.07 1.35
N GLU A 51 12.07 -11.59 2.14
CA GLU A 51 13.34 -10.90 2.43
C GLU A 51 14.14 -10.67 1.15
N ALA A 52 14.28 -11.71 0.31
CA ALA A 52 15.00 -11.61 -0.95
C ALA A 52 14.38 -10.58 -1.90
N LEU A 53 13.05 -10.50 -1.96
CA LEU A 53 12.37 -9.47 -2.76
C LEU A 53 12.62 -8.07 -2.22
N ILE A 54 12.57 -7.87 -0.90
CA ILE A 54 12.86 -6.56 -0.28
C ILE A 54 14.30 -6.15 -0.57
N LEU A 55 15.27 -7.06 -0.42
CA LEU A 55 16.68 -6.79 -0.73
C LEU A 55 16.89 -6.45 -2.21
N ALA A 56 16.21 -7.14 -3.12
CA ALA A 56 16.27 -6.84 -4.55
C ALA A 56 15.71 -5.46 -4.88
N LEU A 57 14.60 -5.05 -4.24
CA LEU A 57 14.02 -3.72 -4.38
C LEU A 57 14.99 -2.63 -3.88
N ILE A 58 15.61 -2.84 -2.71
CA ILE A 58 16.60 -1.91 -2.12
C ILE A 58 17.79 -1.75 -3.07
N ARG A 59 18.33 -2.85 -3.63
CA ARG A 59 19.43 -2.79 -4.59
C ARG A 59 19.03 -2.11 -5.89
N ALA A 60 17.80 -2.31 -6.35
CA ALA A 60 17.32 -1.74 -7.61
C ALA A 60 17.13 -0.22 -7.54
N VAL A 61 16.73 0.34 -6.39
CA VAL A 61 16.56 1.80 -6.21
C VAL A 61 17.81 2.49 -5.67
N GLY A 62 18.78 1.74 -5.10
CA GLY A 62 20.01 2.28 -4.53
C GLY A 62 19.80 3.15 -3.29
N GLU A 63 20.91 3.74 -2.79
CA GLU A 63 20.92 4.54 -1.56
C GLU A 63 20.10 5.83 -1.65
N GLU A 64 20.05 6.43 -2.82
CA GLU A 64 19.28 7.65 -3.10
C GLU A 64 17.79 7.38 -3.34
N GLY A 65 17.40 6.10 -3.46
CA GLY A 65 16.03 5.67 -3.69
C GLY A 65 15.16 5.67 -2.45
N THR A 66 13.87 5.43 -2.68
CA THR A 66 12.88 5.30 -1.61
C THR A 66 11.84 4.23 -1.98
N ILE A 67 11.57 3.32 -1.06
CA ILE A 67 10.53 2.30 -1.19
C ILE A 67 9.43 2.60 -0.19
N VAL A 68 8.19 2.53 -0.63
CA VAL A 68 7.00 2.69 0.21
C VAL A 68 6.08 1.48 -0.02
N MET A 69 5.54 0.94 1.06
CA MET A 69 4.49 -0.09 0.99
C MET A 69 3.32 0.29 1.88
N PRO A 70 2.08 0.06 1.45
CA PRO A 70 0.93 0.15 2.35
C PRO A 70 1.13 -0.78 3.55
N ALA A 71 0.86 -0.26 4.75
CA ALA A 71 0.99 -0.98 6.01
C ALA A 71 -0.32 -0.88 6.82
N GLN A 72 -1.44 -0.99 6.12
CA GLN A 72 -2.78 -0.80 6.67
C GLN A 72 -3.10 -1.83 7.76
N SER A 73 -3.79 -1.38 8.82
CA SER A 73 -4.17 -2.16 9.98
C SER A 73 -5.66 -2.02 10.28
N ALA A 74 -6.50 -2.45 9.32
CA ALA A 74 -7.95 -2.32 9.38
C ALA A 74 -8.61 -2.98 10.63
N SER A 75 -7.89 -3.82 11.38
CA SER A 75 -8.38 -4.37 12.64
C SER A 75 -8.37 -3.38 13.80
N ASN A 76 -7.66 -2.24 13.70
CA ASN A 76 -7.74 -1.16 14.68
C ASN A 76 -8.77 -0.11 14.20
N SER A 77 -10.03 -0.48 14.20
CA SER A 77 -11.15 0.32 13.73
C SER A 77 -12.42 0.01 14.52
N GLU A 78 -13.49 0.73 14.24
CA GLU A 78 -14.80 0.54 14.88
C GLU A 78 -15.32 -0.90 14.66
N PRO A 79 -15.56 -1.69 15.72
CA PRO A 79 -15.98 -3.08 15.58
C PRO A 79 -17.37 -3.25 14.94
N ALA A 80 -18.21 -2.22 14.96
CA ALA A 80 -19.51 -2.23 14.29
C ALA A 80 -19.35 -2.26 12.75
N ASP A 81 -18.22 -1.81 12.22
CA ASP A 81 -17.94 -1.80 10.77
C ASP A 81 -17.30 -3.11 10.28
N TRP A 82 -17.03 -4.06 11.16
CA TRP A 82 -16.36 -5.30 10.77
C TRP A 82 -17.33 -6.27 10.12
N MET A 83 -17.11 -6.54 8.83
CA MET A 83 -18.01 -7.41 8.05
C MET A 83 -17.43 -8.79 7.75
N ASN A 84 -16.10 -8.99 7.88
CA ASN A 84 -15.43 -10.21 7.44
C ASN A 84 -14.44 -10.77 8.50
N PRO A 85 -14.89 -11.53 9.50
CA PRO A 85 -16.27 -11.71 9.95
C PRO A 85 -16.73 -10.55 10.85
N PRO A 86 -18.05 -10.33 11.00
CA PRO A 86 -18.57 -9.47 12.05
C PRO A 86 -18.34 -10.11 13.43
N VAL A 87 -18.28 -9.29 14.46
CA VAL A 87 -18.26 -9.75 15.85
C VAL A 87 -19.60 -9.45 16.52
N PRO A 88 -19.99 -10.23 17.58
CA PRO A 88 -21.21 -9.98 18.32
C PRO A 88 -21.27 -8.54 18.87
N GLU A 89 -22.44 -7.93 18.83
CA GLU A 89 -22.64 -6.53 19.28
C GLU A 89 -22.28 -6.33 20.76
N GLU A 90 -22.55 -7.33 21.59
CA GLU A 90 -22.19 -7.32 23.00
C GLU A 90 -20.68 -7.26 23.27
N TRP A 91 -19.84 -7.54 22.25
CA TRP A 91 -18.38 -7.41 22.35
C TRP A 91 -17.87 -6.00 22.03
N TRP A 92 -18.64 -5.17 21.33
CA TRP A 92 -18.18 -3.85 20.89
C TRP A 92 -17.68 -2.96 22.04
N PRO A 93 -18.38 -2.82 23.19
CA PRO A 93 -17.87 -2.03 24.30
C PRO A 93 -16.55 -2.59 24.84
N ILE A 94 -16.43 -3.91 24.94
CA ILE A 94 -15.23 -4.59 25.44
C ILE A 94 -14.05 -4.32 24.48
N ILE A 95 -14.28 -4.41 23.16
CA ILE A 95 -13.26 -4.17 22.14
C ILE A 95 -12.80 -2.71 22.19
N ARG A 96 -13.72 -1.75 22.23
CA ARG A 96 -13.40 -0.31 22.31
C ARG A 96 -12.57 0.01 23.56
N GLU A 97 -12.88 -0.60 24.69
CA GLU A 97 -12.18 -0.39 25.94
C GLU A 97 -10.77 -1.04 25.94
N ASN A 98 -10.62 -2.23 25.36
CA ASN A 98 -9.42 -3.06 25.52
C ASN A 98 -8.54 -3.16 24.28
N MET A 99 -8.96 -2.64 23.11
CA MET A 99 -8.13 -2.63 21.90
C MET A 99 -6.80 -1.91 22.20
N PRO A 100 -5.63 -2.54 21.98
CA PRO A 100 -4.35 -1.84 22.10
C PRO A 100 -4.30 -0.60 21.19
N ALA A 101 -3.74 0.49 21.69
CA ALA A 101 -3.50 1.67 20.87
C ALA A 101 -2.58 1.34 19.68
N PHE A 102 -2.81 1.98 18.54
CA PHE A 102 -1.94 1.84 17.39
C PHE A 102 -0.50 2.18 17.75
N CYS A 103 0.40 1.31 17.36
CA CYS A 103 1.84 1.47 17.48
C CYS A 103 2.50 1.14 16.15
N CYS A 104 3.35 2.04 15.65
CA CYS A 104 4.04 1.86 14.37
C CYS A 104 4.85 0.57 14.30
N ASP A 105 5.47 0.19 15.43
CA ASP A 105 6.38 -0.95 15.51
C ASP A 105 5.63 -2.29 15.64
N THR A 106 4.59 -2.33 16.48
CA THR A 106 4.00 -3.60 16.91
C THR A 106 2.64 -3.92 16.31
N THR A 107 1.85 -2.91 15.88
CA THR A 107 0.53 -3.19 15.28
C THR A 107 0.71 -3.90 13.93
N PRO A 108 0.21 -5.15 13.77
CA PRO A 108 0.38 -5.88 12.52
C PRO A 108 -0.43 -5.26 11.39
N THR A 109 -0.02 -5.51 10.15
CA THR A 109 -0.84 -5.19 8.99
C THR A 109 -1.98 -6.21 8.83
N ARG A 110 -3.03 -5.83 8.10
CA ARG A 110 -4.10 -6.75 7.74
C ARG A 110 -4.36 -6.69 6.23
N GLY A 111 -4.29 -7.84 5.56
CA GLY A 111 -4.57 -7.94 4.13
C GLY A 111 -3.45 -7.45 3.19
N MET A 112 -2.32 -6.97 3.73
CA MET A 112 -1.24 -6.37 2.92
C MET A 112 -0.26 -7.39 2.33
N GLY A 113 -0.35 -8.66 2.73
CA GLY A 113 0.56 -9.71 2.30
C GLY A 113 1.88 -9.77 3.06
N VAL A 114 2.59 -10.89 2.91
CA VAL A 114 3.79 -11.22 3.69
C VAL A 114 4.95 -10.25 3.45
N VAL A 115 5.06 -9.69 2.25
CA VAL A 115 6.16 -8.76 1.92
C VAL A 115 5.99 -7.43 2.63
N ALA A 116 4.80 -6.83 2.61
CA ALA A 116 4.51 -5.59 3.29
C ALA A 116 4.60 -5.75 4.82
N GLU A 117 4.15 -6.91 5.36
CA GLU A 117 4.26 -7.20 6.78
C GLU A 117 5.71 -7.33 7.23
N LEU A 118 6.57 -8.01 6.46
CA LEU A 118 7.99 -8.07 6.74
C LEU A 118 8.66 -6.71 6.56
N PHE A 119 8.32 -5.99 5.47
CA PHE A 119 8.95 -4.72 5.14
C PHE A 119 8.77 -3.67 6.24
N ARG A 120 7.60 -3.56 6.88
CA ARG A 120 7.35 -2.58 7.95
C ARG A 120 8.30 -2.74 9.15
N THR A 121 8.84 -3.95 9.37
CA THR A 121 9.79 -4.26 10.45
C THR A 121 11.23 -4.37 9.96
N PHE A 122 11.47 -4.12 8.66
CA PHE A 122 12.80 -4.26 8.08
C PHE A 122 13.74 -3.16 8.56
N PRO A 123 15.05 -3.44 8.73
CA PRO A 123 16.01 -2.45 9.22
C PRO A 123 15.97 -1.13 8.42
N GLY A 124 15.87 -0.01 9.14
CA GLY A 124 15.84 1.33 8.56
C GLY A 124 14.51 1.77 7.99
N VAL A 125 13.47 0.93 8.03
CA VAL A 125 12.10 1.31 7.68
C VAL A 125 11.47 2.13 8.80
N VAL A 126 10.63 3.09 8.44
CA VAL A 126 9.77 3.86 9.36
C VAL A 126 8.33 3.75 8.88
N ARG A 127 7.36 3.83 9.80
CA ARG A 127 5.94 3.72 9.50
C ARG A 127 5.21 4.99 9.92
N SER A 128 4.28 5.46 9.09
CA SER A 128 3.46 6.62 9.40
C SER A 128 2.46 6.32 10.53
N TYR A 129 2.18 7.33 11.35
CA TYR A 129 1.25 7.21 12.47
C TYR A 129 -0.19 7.45 12.01
N HIS A 130 -0.82 6.38 11.51
CA HIS A 130 -2.24 6.36 11.15
C HIS A 130 -2.83 4.99 11.49
N PRO A 131 -3.90 4.89 12.32
CA PRO A 131 -4.38 3.62 12.87
C PRO A 131 -4.87 2.64 11.81
N MET A 132 -5.46 3.13 10.72
CA MET A 132 -6.01 2.28 9.66
C MET A 132 -5.16 2.28 8.39
N TYR A 133 -4.69 3.45 7.94
CA TYR A 133 -4.15 3.66 6.59
C TYR A 133 -2.66 3.98 6.57
N SER A 134 -1.90 3.50 7.55
CA SER A 134 -0.45 3.73 7.61
C SER A 134 0.32 3.16 6.42
N PHE A 135 1.49 3.75 6.17
CA PHE A 135 2.47 3.30 5.17
C PHE A 135 3.83 3.11 5.83
N ALA A 136 4.57 2.13 5.35
CA ALA A 136 5.95 1.91 5.72
C ALA A 136 6.86 2.44 4.62
N ALA A 137 7.98 3.08 4.97
CA ALA A 137 8.92 3.66 4.01
C ALA A 137 10.37 3.42 4.41
N TRP A 138 11.20 3.10 3.41
CA TRP A 138 12.65 2.97 3.50
C TRP A 138 13.32 3.91 2.52
N GLY A 139 14.52 4.40 2.84
CA GLY A 139 15.36 5.18 1.94
C GLY A 139 15.32 6.68 2.20
N LYS A 140 15.77 7.46 1.21
CA LYS A 140 16.06 8.90 1.33
C LYS A 140 14.88 9.73 1.82
N HIS A 141 13.70 9.51 1.28
CA HIS A 141 12.51 10.34 1.55
C HIS A 141 11.58 9.74 2.62
N LYS A 142 12.00 8.70 3.36
CA LYS A 142 11.13 7.98 4.29
C LYS A 142 10.45 8.89 5.32
N TYR A 143 11.17 9.81 5.94
CA TYR A 143 10.59 10.73 6.93
C TYR A 143 9.68 11.78 6.29
N PHE A 144 10.06 12.32 5.12
CA PHE A 144 9.18 13.23 4.38
C PHE A 144 7.83 12.56 4.06
N ILE A 145 7.83 11.29 3.68
CA ILE A 145 6.64 10.54 3.31
C ILE A 145 5.80 10.18 4.54
N THR A 146 6.41 9.72 5.63
CA THR A 146 5.67 9.15 6.76
C THR A 146 5.30 10.14 7.86
N ASN A 147 5.99 11.28 8.00
CA ASN A 147 5.67 12.27 9.02
C ASN A 147 4.34 12.97 8.72
N ASP A 148 3.69 13.52 9.74
CA ASP A 148 2.47 14.35 9.62
C ASP A 148 1.36 13.67 8.79
N HIS A 149 1.08 12.41 9.06
CA HIS A 149 -0.01 11.66 8.45
C HIS A 149 -1.30 11.89 9.26
N SER A 150 -2.14 12.81 8.78
CA SER A 150 -3.40 13.18 9.45
C SER A 150 -4.38 12.01 9.47
N ILE A 151 -5.04 11.79 10.62
CA ILE A 151 -6.06 10.75 10.76
C ILE A 151 -7.37 11.08 10.03
N GLU A 152 -7.60 12.33 9.65
CA GLU A 152 -8.81 12.79 8.95
C GLU A 152 -8.63 12.83 7.43
N ASN A 153 -7.43 12.54 6.93
CA ASN A 153 -7.08 12.56 5.51
C ASN A 153 -6.09 11.43 5.19
N GLY A 154 -6.51 10.21 5.47
CA GLY A 154 -5.65 9.02 5.38
C GLY A 154 -5.01 8.79 4.01
N PHE A 155 -5.69 9.20 2.92
CA PHE A 155 -5.19 9.09 1.54
C PHE A 155 -5.17 10.42 0.78
N GLY A 156 -5.34 11.56 1.47
CA GLY A 156 -5.37 12.88 0.84
C GLY A 156 -3.99 13.46 0.48
N GLU A 157 -3.99 14.74 0.08
CA GLU A 157 -2.81 15.44 -0.44
C GLU A 157 -1.61 15.52 0.54
N ASN A 158 -1.87 15.46 1.84
CA ASN A 158 -0.85 15.46 2.88
C ASN A 158 -0.53 14.07 3.42
N SER A 159 -1.22 13.03 2.92
CA SER A 159 -0.90 11.63 3.20
C SER A 159 0.40 11.19 2.53
N PRO A 160 0.91 10.00 2.86
CA PRO A 160 2.01 9.39 2.11
C PRO A 160 1.78 9.32 0.61
N LEU A 161 0.55 9.09 0.13
CA LEU A 161 0.23 9.07 -1.31
C LEU A 161 0.44 10.43 -1.97
N GLY A 162 -0.05 11.51 -1.35
CA GLY A 162 0.14 12.88 -1.87
C GLY A 162 1.61 13.29 -1.83
N LYS A 163 2.39 12.83 -0.86
CA LYS A 163 3.82 13.09 -0.79
C LYS A 163 4.61 12.33 -1.85
N ILE A 164 4.26 11.08 -2.16
CA ILE A 164 4.83 10.33 -3.27
C ILE A 164 4.51 11.03 -4.60
N TYR A 165 3.26 11.53 -4.75
CA TYR A 165 2.85 12.31 -5.92
C TYR A 165 3.73 13.57 -6.10
N LYS A 166 4.01 14.32 -5.03
CA LYS A 166 4.90 15.49 -5.04
C LYS A 166 6.33 15.14 -5.46
N LEU A 167 6.82 13.96 -5.10
CA LEU A 167 8.14 13.43 -5.46
C LEU A 167 8.22 12.82 -6.87
N ASP A 168 7.19 12.91 -7.70
CA ASP A 168 7.10 12.23 -8.99
C ASP A 168 7.34 10.72 -8.88
N GLY A 169 6.83 10.11 -7.81
CA GLY A 169 7.02 8.70 -7.52
C GLY A 169 6.38 7.78 -8.56
N LYS A 170 6.79 6.51 -8.53
CA LYS A 170 6.29 5.48 -9.44
C LYS A 170 5.52 4.43 -8.66
N ILE A 171 4.55 3.79 -9.32
CA ILE A 171 3.78 2.66 -8.79
C ILE A 171 4.38 1.41 -9.41
N LEU A 172 4.88 0.52 -8.57
CA LEU A 172 5.39 -0.79 -8.95
C LEU A 172 4.40 -1.87 -8.51
N MET A 173 3.82 -2.57 -9.47
CA MET A 173 2.88 -3.66 -9.24
C MET A 173 3.52 -4.99 -9.63
N LEU A 174 3.74 -5.85 -8.65
CA LEU A 174 4.42 -7.14 -8.80
C LEU A 174 3.41 -8.29 -8.64
N GLY A 175 2.79 -8.71 -9.74
CA GLY A 175 1.85 -9.83 -9.75
C GLY A 175 0.50 -9.55 -9.06
N VAL A 176 0.08 -8.30 -9.03
CA VAL A 176 -1.23 -7.83 -8.52
C VAL A 176 -1.99 -7.04 -9.57
N GLY A 177 -3.30 -6.94 -9.43
CA GLY A 177 -4.21 -6.11 -10.21
C GLY A 177 -4.37 -4.70 -9.65
N HIS A 178 -5.14 -3.88 -10.35
CA HIS A 178 -5.44 -2.51 -9.91
C HIS A 178 -6.35 -2.45 -8.67
N ASP A 179 -7.05 -3.53 -8.34
CA ASP A 179 -7.74 -3.72 -7.05
C ASP A 179 -6.83 -3.46 -5.84
N SER A 180 -5.54 -3.72 -6.00
CA SER A 180 -4.51 -3.49 -4.98
C SER A 180 -3.86 -2.10 -5.05
N ASN A 181 -4.19 -1.26 -6.04
CA ASN A 181 -3.50 -0.01 -6.32
C ASN A 181 -3.98 1.14 -5.43
N THR A 182 -3.43 1.24 -4.24
CA THR A 182 -3.79 2.26 -3.23
C THR A 182 -3.69 3.71 -3.76
N SER A 183 -2.88 3.97 -4.81
CA SER A 183 -2.72 5.33 -5.35
C SER A 183 -4.02 5.91 -5.92
N PHE A 184 -4.99 5.09 -6.30
CA PHE A 184 -6.31 5.57 -6.73
C PHE A 184 -7.12 6.21 -5.61
N HIS A 185 -6.86 5.88 -4.34
CA HIS A 185 -7.50 6.58 -3.22
C HIS A 185 -7.14 8.07 -3.18
N LEU A 186 -5.95 8.47 -3.68
CA LEU A 186 -5.63 9.89 -3.82
C LEU A 186 -6.51 10.58 -4.89
N SER A 187 -6.88 9.86 -5.95
CA SER A 187 -7.84 10.35 -6.95
C SER A 187 -9.25 10.45 -6.37
N GLU A 188 -9.64 9.42 -5.64
CA GLU A 188 -10.93 9.33 -4.96
C GLU A 188 -11.10 10.44 -3.92
N HIS A 189 -10.05 10.75 -3.14
CA HIS A 189 -10.06 11.82 -2.15
C HIS A 189 -10.32 13.21 -2.76
N ALA A 190 -9.90 13.43 -4.00
CA ALA A 190 -10.16 14.68 -4.71
C ALA A 190 -11.61 14.78 -5.23
N SER A 191 -12.38 13.71 -5.21
CA SER A 191 -13.79 13.71 -5.64
C SER A 191 -14.68 14.42 -4.62
N THR A 192 -15.46 15.41 -5.06
CA THR A 192 -16.37 16.19 -4.21
C THR A 192 -17.63 15.41 -3.80
N LYS A 193 -17.86 14.23 -4.35
CA LYS A 193 -19.07 13.41 -4.13
C LYS A 193 -18.90 12.29 -3.12
N LYS A 194 -17.70 12.09 -2.58
CA LYS A 194 -17.49 11.04 -1.58
C LYS A 194 -18.06 11.47 -0.25
N GLU A 195 -18.85 10.59 0.31
CA GLU A 195 -19.37 10.74 1.65
C GLU A 195 -18.25 10.64 2.69
N ARG A 196 -18.45 11.30 3.81
CA ARG A 196 -17.56 11.19 4.97
C ARG A 196 -18.36 10.58 6.10
N SER A 197 -17.75 9.66 6.81
CA SER A 197 -18.35 9.02 7.97
C SER A 197 -17.45 9.08 9.19
N GLU A 198 -18.02 8.84 10.33
CA GLU A 198 -17.26 8.70 11.56
C GLU A 198 -16.51 7.36 11.55
N LYS A 199 -15.22 7.44 11.81
CA LYS A 199 -14.33 6.30 12.05
C LYS A 199 -13.81 6.38 13.48
N SER A 200 -13.46 5.24 14.05
CA SER A 200 -12.89 5.21 15.39
C SER A 200 -11.71 4.26 15.46
N ALA A 201 -10.77 4.55 16.33
CA ALA A 201 -9.60 3.71 16.56
C ALA A 201 -8.98 3.95 17.95
N ALA A 202 -8.26 2.96 18.45
CA ALA A 202 -7.44 3.11 19.64
C ALA A 202 -6.10 3.79 19.30
N LEU A 203 -5.80 4.91 19.93
CA LEU A 203 -4.59 5.74 19.72
C LEU A 203 -3.94 6.12 21.05
N ILE A 204 -2.72 6.66 20.98
CA ILE A 204 -2.08 7.37 22.09
C ILE A 204 -2.22 8.87 21.84
N GLU A 205 -2.83 9.58 22.78
CA GLU A 205 -2.87 11.04 22.84
C GLU A 205 -2.34 11.50 24.20
N ASN A 206 -1.39 12.42 24.21
CA ASN A 206 -0.75 12.94 25.42
C ASN A 206 -0.17 11.84 26.36
N GLY A 207 0.27 10.73 25.78
CA GLY A 207 0.83 9.59 26.52
C GLY A 207 -0.22 8.59 27.03
N GLU A 208 -1.49 8.82 26.82
CA GLU A 208 -2.58 7.97 27.27
C GLU A 208 -3.28 7.28 26.09
N ARG A 209 -3.76 6.06 26.33
CA ARG A 209 -4.59 5.36 25.36
C ARG A 209 -6.01 5.98 25.34
N VAL A 210 -6.46 6.36 24.14
CA VAL A 210 -7.82 6.85 23.92
C VAL A 210 -8.50 6.03 22.82
N TRP A 211 -9.82 5.90 22.88
CA TRP A 211 -10.65 5.48 21.74
C TRP A 211 -11.12 6.75 21.05
N LYS A 212 -10.51 7.09 19.91
CA LYS A 212 -10.74 8.35 19.21
C LYS A 212 -11.68 8.16 18.04
N THR A 213 -12.71 9.00 17.99
CA THR A 213 -13.59 9.15 16.82
C THR A 213 -13.11 10.34 15.99
N TYR A 214 -13.09 10.16 14.66
CA TYR A 214 -12.69 11.18 13.68
C TYR A 214 -13.49 11.00 12.40
N THR A 215 -13.55 12.03 11.55
CA THR A 215 -14.28 11.98 10.29
C THR A 215 -13.34 11.72 9.14
N GLU A 216 -13.63 10.71 8.32
CA GLU A 216 -12.83 10.34 7.16
C GLU A 216 -13.75 10.04 5.96
N ILE A 217 -13.19 10.09 4.76
CA ILE A 217 -13.88 9.66 3.55
C ILE A 217 -14.17 8.16 3.61
N ASP A 218 -15.33 7.77 3.13
CA ASP A 218 -15.66 6.37 2.87
C ASP A 218 -14.98 5.92 1.57
N TYR A 219 -13.76 5.42 1.73
CA TYR A 219 -12.96 4.94 0.61
C TYR A 219 -13.51 3.61 0.08
N ASP A 220 -13.55 3.54 -1.25
CA ASP A 220 -14.07 2.39 -2.00
C ASP A 220 -13.14 2.04 -3.16
N SER A 221 -12.72 0.79 -3.24
CA SER A 221 -11.83 0.28 -4.30
C SER A 221 -12.54 -0.46 -5.43
N ASP A 222 -13.85 -0.59 -5.40
CA ASP A 222 -14.62 -1.41 -6.35
C ASP A 222 -14.44 -1.01 -7.81
N CYS A 223 -14.15 0.27 -8.07
CA CYS A 223 -13.93 0.78 -9.42
C CYS A 223 -12.46 0.78 -9.88
N PHE A 224 -11.50 0.41 -9.02
CA PHE A 224 -10.06 0.55 -9.33
C PHE A 224 -9.61 -0.28 -10.53
N ASP A 225 -10.07 -1.51 -10.67
CA ASP A 225 -9.79 -2.32 -11.85
C ASP A 225 -10.33 -1.68 -13.13
N GLN A 226 -11.51 -1.05 -13.08
CA GLN A 226 -12.08 -0.37 -14.23
C GLN A 226 -11.28 0.87 -14.63
N ILE A 227 -10.87 1.70 -13.63
CA ILE A 227 -10.03 2.87 -13.87
C ILE A 227 -8.70 2.43 -14.46
N GLY A 228 -8.06 1.44 -13.83
CA GLY A 228 -6.77 0.92 -14.25
C GLY A 228 -6.80 0.32 -15.66
N PHE A 229 -7.82 -0.46 -16.00
CA PHE A 229 -7.98 -0.99 -17.35
C PHE A 229 -8.13 0.12 -18.40
N GLN A 230 -8.91 1.16 -18.11
CA GLN A 230 -9.07 2.29 -19.02
C GLN A 230 -7.78 3.09 -19.16
N PHE A 231 -7.01 3.26 -18.07
CA PHE A 231 -5.70 3.88 -18.10
C PHE A 231 -4.74 3.10 -19.01
N GLU A 232 -4.62 1.79 -18.80
CA GLU A 232 -3.70 0.93 -19.57
C GLU A 232 -4.00 0.91 -21.08
N ASN A 233 -5.26 1.15 -21.48
CA ASN A 233 -5.64 1.22 -22.89
C ASN A 233 -5.34 2.59 -23.55
N LYS A 234 -5.11 3.63 -22.78
CA LYS A 234 -4.94 5.01 -23.29
C LYS A 234 -3.53 5.56 -23.08
N GLU A 235 -2.83 5.08 -22.07
CA GLU A 235 -1.57 5.67 -21.62
C GLU A 235 -0.41 4.69 -21.75
N HIS A 236 0.80 5.21 -21.85
CA HIS A 236 2.02 4.42 -21.90
C HIS A 236 2.52 4.07 -20.49
N PHE A 237 2.81 2.79 -20.29
CA PHE A 237 3.43 2.28 -19.07
C PHE A 237 4.38 1.13 -19.40
N ARG A 238 5.18 0.71 -18.44
CA ARG A 238 6.08 -0.43 -18.62
C ARG A 238 5.47 -1.67 -18.03
N ARG A 239 5.56 -2.77 -18.77
CA ARG A 239 5.16 -4.09 -18.29
C ARG A 239 6.11 -5.15 -18.79
N MET A 240 6.38 -6.14 -17.95
CA MET A 240 7.10 -7.35 -18.34
C MET A 240 6.73 -8.52 -17.42
N LYS A 241 7.13 -9.70 -17.80
CA LYS A 241 6.98 -10.88 -16.97
C LYS A 241 8.20 -11.03 -16.07
N ILE A 242 7.97 -11.11 -14.75
CA ILE A 242 8.99 -11.45 -13.74
C ILE A 242 8.56 -12.74 -13.07
N GLY A 243 9.38 -13.78 -13.20
CA GLY A 243 8.98 -15.13 -12.81
C GLY A 243 7.72 -15.57 -13.55
N ALA A 244 6.67 -15.89 -12.82
CA ALA A 244 5.38 -16.31 -13.38
C ALA A 244 4.36 -15.17 -13.56
N ALA A 245 4.65 -13.98 -13.02
CA ALA A 245 3.68 -12.87 -12.96
C ALA A 245 3.96 -11.76 -13.97
N ILE A 246 2.90 -11.10 -14.42
CA ILE A 246 3.01 -9.82 -15.11
C ILE A 246 3.23 -8.72 -14.06
N CYS A 247 4.30 -7.98 -14.25
CA CYS A 247 4.68 -6.84 -13.41
C CYS A 247 4.59 -5.54 -14.22
N LYS A 248 4.22 -4.45 -13.54
CA LYS A 248 3.92 -3.18 -14.19
C LYS A 248 4.57 -2.03 -13.41
N LEU A 249 5.01 -1.01 -14.12
CA LEU A 249 5.59 0.22 -13.57
C LEU A 249 4.89 1.42 -14.21
N PHE A 250 4.23 2.23 -13.37
CA PHE A 250 3.49 3.42 -13.77
C PHE A 250 4.09 4.69 -13.18
N ASN A 251 3.88 5.82 -13.83
CA ASN A 251 4.00 7.12 -13.18
C ASN A 251 2.78 7.33 -12.27
N GLN A 252 3.00 7.68 -11.00
CA GLN A 252 1.88 7.87 -10.08
C GLN A 252 1.03 9.09 -10.44
N ARG A 253 1.67 10.21 -10.87
CA ARG A 253 0.94 11.42 -11.27
C ARG A 253 -0.01 11.14 -12.41
N ASP A 254 0.47 10.51 -13.48
CA ASP A 254 -0.35 10.24 -14.67
C ASP A 254 -1.57 9.39 -14.31
N LEU A 255 -1.35 8.38 -13.47
CA LEU A 255 -2.41 7.47 -13.04
C LEU A 255 -3.41 8.14 -12.09
N VAL A 256 -2.94 8.93 -11.13
CA VAL A 256 -3.80 9.69 -10.20
C VAL A 256 -4.60 10.75 -10.94
N ASP A 257 -3.97 11.51 -11.86
CA ASP A 257 -4.65 12.56 -12.61
C ASP A 257 -5.67 11.98 -13.61
N PHE A 258 -5.38 10.78 -14.16
CA PHE A 258 -6.37 10.03 -14.93
C PHE A 258 -7.57 9.62 -14.06
N GLY A 259 -7.31 9.11 -12.86
CA GLY A 259 -8.35 8.72 -11.92
C GLY A 259 -9.22 9.91 -11.48
N ARG A 260 -8.62 11.10 -11.25
CA ARG A 260 -9.36 12.33 -10.93
C ARG A 260 -10.35 12.69 -12.04
N ARG A 261 -9.90 12.73 -13.29
CA ARG A 261 -10.78 13.00 -14.45
C ARG A 261 -11.89 11.95 -14.57
N TRP A 262 -11.57 10.69 -14.34
CA TRP A 262 -12.52 9.60 -14.37
C TRP A 262 -13.65 9.77 -13.33
N TYR A 263 -13.32 10.19 -12.11
CA TYR A 263 -14.32 10.49 -11.07
C TYR A 263 -15.14 11.73 -11.41
N GLU A 264 -14.53 12.79 -11.96
CA GLU A 264 -15.21 14.02 -12.38
C GLU A 264 -16.25 13.75 -13.48
N GLU A 265 -15.89 13.00 -14.53
CA GLU A 265 -16.78 12.66 -15.65
C GLU A 265 -18.02 11.87 -15.21
N ARG A 266 -17.93 11.07 -14.15
CA ARG A 266 -19.05 10.30 -13.59
C ARG A 266 -19.81 11.04 -12.50
N SER A 267 -19.32 12.17 -12.16
CA SER A 267 -19.92 13.07 -11.19
C SER A 267 -20.96 14.01 -11.80
N ASN A 268 -21.00 14.09 -13.13
CA ASN A 268 -21.99 14.80 -13.94
C ASN A 268 -23.02 13.83 -14.51
#